data_eb7bf8ae9469f6f10c8d7c4f05cb1171
#
_entry.id   eb7bf8ae9469f6f10c8d7c4f05cb1171
#
_cell.length_a   1.000
_cell.length_b   1.000
_cell.length_c   1.000
_cell.angle_alpha   90.00
_cell.angle_beta   90.00
_cell.angle_gamma   90.00
#
_symmetry.space_group_name_H-M   'P 1'
#
loop_
_entity.id
_entity.type
_entity.pdbx_description
1 polymer ?
#
loop_
_entity_poly.entity_id
_entity_poly.type
_entity_poly.pdbx_seq_one_letter_code
_entity_poly.pdbx_strand_id
1 'polypeptide(L)'
;MNLFQTKNIGFEIKDIDTAGRRVKMALAKFNNIDSDGDIIIKGAFAKSIKERGPESESNRKIKFLRYHDFEHQIGVFKELQETHDHLIAVADLGRSTKGNDAFLDYQDGIITEHSIGFQTIQDKTEVRDDGTQLLKELILWEGSAVTFGSNSETPLFTVSKGNSKDFLDELNKKMSELTNALKNGKGTNERLEQIEMNLRVCQTKYNEVIESLTTKEPKVITPEVKPYDAKAFYLTQINNNK
;
A
#
# COMPACT_ATOMS: atom_id res chain seq x y z
N MET A 1 25.25 14.73 -3.99
CA MET A 1 24.39 14.12 -2.97
C MET A 1 22.96 14.47 -3.35
N ASN A 2 22.24 13.56 -3.97
CA ASN A 2 20.84 13.79 -4.33
C ASN A 2 19.96 13.40 -3.13
N LEU A 3 19.29 14.40 -2.59
CA LEU A 3 18.30 14.25 -1.53
C LEU A 3 17.03 13.61 -2.14
N PHE A 4 16.66 12.43 -1.65
CA PHE A 4 15.37 11.82 -1.96
C PHE A 4 14.24 12.72 -1.48
N GLN A 5 13.43 13.22 -2.41
CA GLN A 5 12.21 13.94 -2.08
C GLN A 5 11.01 13.00 -2.26
N THR A 6 10.38 12.61 -1.16
CA THR A 6 9.09 11.90 -1.18
C THR A 6 7.96 12.92 -1.29
N LYS A 7 7.20 12.88 -2.37
CA LYS A 7 5.91 13.59 -2.48
C LYS A 7 4.80 12.70 -1.92
N ASN A 8 4.24 13.08 -0.78
CA ASN A 8 2.98 12.52 -0.31
C ASN A 8 1.84 12.99 -1.23
N ILE A 9 1.28 12.07 -2.02
CA ILE A 9 0.04 12.30 -2.75
C ILE A 9 -1.08 11.82 -1.83
N GLY A 10 -1.79 12.77 -1.20
CA GLY A 10 -2.95 12.48 -0.38
C GLY A 10 -4.11 11.98 -1.25
N PHE A 11 -4.57 10.75 -1.02
CA PHE A 11 -5.83 10.22 -1.51
C PHE A 11 -6.80 10.08 -0.34
N GLU A 12 -7.98 10.70 -0.48
CA GLU A 12 -9.11 10.48 0.42
C GLU A 12 -9.63 9.05 0.25
N ILE A 13 -9.57 8.27 1.33
CA ILE A 13 -10.06 6.89 1.35
C ILE A 13 -11.49 6.90 1.85
N LYS A 14 -12.46 6.64 0.95
CA LYS A 14 -13.82 6.30 1.34
C LYS A 14 -13.93 4.78 1.50
N ASP A 15 -14.35 4.38 2.71
CA ASP A 15 -14.85 3.07 3.14
C ASP A 15 -14.13 1.83 2.59
N ILE A 16 -13.25 1.26 3.41
CA ILE A 16 -12.81 -0.11 3.28
C ILE A 16 -13.47 -0.92 4.38
N ASP A 17 -14.21 -1.94 3.95
CA ASP A 17 -14.88 -2.93 4.78
C ASP A 17 -13.94 -3.48 5.88
N THR A 18 -14.38 -3.36 7.11
CA THR A 18 -13.62 -3.45 8.35
C THR A 18 -13.37 -4.87 8.87
N ALA A 19 -13.62 -5.90 8.08
CA ALA A 19 -13.38 -7.30 8.46
C ALA A 19 -11.92 -7.74 8.34
N GLY A 20 -10.99 -6.81 8.12
CA GLY A 20 -9.75 -7.06 8.27
C GLY A 20 -8.55 -7.36 7.95
N ARG A 21 -7.99 -7.80 7.22
CA ARG A 21 -6.61 -8.16 6.79
C ARG A 21 -6.37 -7.69 5.36
N ARG A 22 -6.89 -6.49 5.10
CA ARG A 22 -6.94 -5.93 3.74
C ARG A 22 -5.90 -4.85 3.57
N VAL A 23 -5.20 -4.88 2.45
CA VAL A 23 -4.23 -3.86 2.06
C VAL A 23 -4.61 -3.28 0.71
N LYS A 24 -4.44 -1.97 0.56
CA LYS A 24 -4.58 -1.26 -0.71
C LYS A 24 -3.25 -0.66 -1.11
N MET A 25 -2.82 -0.91 -2.34
CA MET A 25 -1.50 -0.53 -2.82
C MET A 25 -1.52 -0.17 -4.30
N ALA A 26 -0.51 0.56 -4.75
CA ALA A 26 -0.16 0.62 -6.16
C ALA A 26 0.78 -0.54 -6.50
N LEU A 27 0.56 -1.21 -7.61
CA LEU A 27 1.43 -2.26 -8.13
C LEU A 27 2.33 -1.77 -9.27
N ALA A 28 1.86 -0.80 -10.04
CA ALA A 28 2.62 -0.18 -11.14
C ALA A 28 2.18 1.27 -11.31
N LYS A 29 3.09 2.12 -11.79
CA LYS A 29 2.79 3.47 -12.24
C LYS A 29 2.85 3.54 -13.75
N PHE A 30 2.00 4.37 -14.35
CA PHE A 30 1.95 4.57 -15.78
C PHE A 30 2.78 5.77 -16.22
N ASN A 31 3.30 5.69 -17.44
CA ASN A 31 3.95 6.78 -18.17
C ASN A 31 5.22 7.36 -17.49
N ASN A 32 5.85 6.62 -16.58
CA ASN A 32 7.18 6.91 -16.05
C ASN A 32 8.15 5.80 -16.46
N ILE A 33 9.43 6.10 -16.49
CA ILE A 33 10.49 5.11 -16.73
C ILE A 33 10.80 4.47 -15.38
N ASP A 34 10.74 3.14 -15.29
CA ASP A 34 11.18 2.39 -14.13
C ASP A 34 12.69 2.07 -14.18
N SER A 35 13.20 1.33 -13.17
CA SER A 35 14.63 1.00 -13.08
C SER A 35 15.11 0.06 -14.19
N ASP A 36 14.19 -0.66 -14.83
CA ASP A 36 14.49 -1.61 -15.90
C ASP A 36 14.44 -0.94 -17.29
N GLY A 37 14.06 0.34 -17.34
CA GLY A 37 13.91 1.11 -18.56
C GLY A 37 12.55 0.92 -19.24
N ASP A 38 11.59 0.34 -18.54
CA ASP A 38 10.25 0.11 -19.05
C ASP A 38 9.32 1.29 -18.76
N ILE A 39 8.45 1.56 -19.74
CA ILE A 39 7.37 2.53 -19.64
C ILE A 39 6.05 1.80 -19.88
N ILE A 40 5.31 1.58 -18.82
CA ILE A 40 3.99 0.95 -18.91
C ILE A 40 2.95 2.03 -19.18
N ILE A 41 2.15 1.86 -20.23
CA ILE A 41 1.06 2.79 -20.52
C ILE A 41 -0.26 2.32 -19.93
N LYS A 42 -1.16 3.26 -19.63
CA LYS A 42 -2.51 2.93 -19.21
C LYS A 42 -3.22 2.08 -20.27
N GLY A 43 -3.90 1.04 -19.85
CA GLY A 43 -4.54 0.03 -20.70
C GLY A 43 -3.72 -1.25 -20.84
N ALA A 44 -2.43 -1.24 -20.47
CA ALA A 44 -1.54 -2.38 -20.64
C ALA A 44 -1.98 -3.63 -19.85
N PHE A 45 -2.68 -3.46 -18.73
CA PHE A 45 -3.16 -4.55 -17.88
C PHE A 45 -4.61 -4.97 -18.16
N ALA A 46 -5.37 -4.19 -18.94
CA ALA A 46 -6.81 -4.36 -19.10
C ALA A 46 -7.22 -5.79 -19.49
N LYS A 47 -6.51 -6.41 -20.43
CA LYS A 47 -6.76 -7.78 -20.87
C LYS A 47 -6.43 -8.80 -19.78
N SER A 48 -5.29 -8.66 -19.11
CA SER A 48 -4.90 -9.55 -18.02
C SER A 48 -5.88 -9.49 -16.85
N ILE A 49 -6.37 -8.30 -16.50
CA ILE A 49 -7.38 -8.12 -15.46
C ILE A 49 -8.70 -8.79 -15.86
N LYS A 50 -9.14 -8.57 -17.11
CA LYS A 50 -10.37 -9.20 -17.62
C LYS A 50 -10.27 -10.74 -17.61
N GLU A 51 -9.16 -11.31 -18.04
CA GLU A 51 -9.00 -12.76 -18.20
C GLU A 51 -8.64 -13.47 -16.89
N ARG A 52 -7.90 -12.84 -15.98
CA ARG A 52 -7.32 -13.47 -14.79
C ARG A 52 -7.42 -12.63 -13.52
N GLY A 53 -8.07 -11.50 -13.57
CA GLY A 53 -8.32 -10.68 -12.40
C GLY A 53 -9.27 -11.35 -11.40
N PRO A 54 -9.52 -10.73 -10.26
CA PRO A 54 -10.35 -11.30 -9.19
C PRO A 54 -11.74 -11.71 -9.66
N GLU A 55 -12.37 -10.92 -10.50
CA GLU A 55 -13.75 -11.14 -11.01
C GLU A 55 -13.82 -12.06 -12.23
N SER A 56 -12.70 -12.46 -12.83
CA SER A 56 -12.69 -13.36 -13.99
C SER A 56 -13.19 -14.75 -13.62
N GLU A 57 -13.60 -15.57 -14.60
CA GLU A 57 -13.96 -16.98 -14.39
C GLU A 57 -12.74 -17.91 -14.36
N SER A 58 -11.54 -17.41 -14.62
CA SER A 58 -10.32 -18.19 -14.69
C SER A 58 -9.96 -18.81 -13.34
N ASN A 59 -9.54 -20.07 -13.35
CA ASN A 59 -8.92 -20.71 -12.19
C ASN A 59 -7.46 -20.26 -11.98
N ARG A 60 -6.85 -19.63 -12.99
CA ARG A 60 -5.48 -19.09 -12.93
C ARG A 60 -5.53 -17.58 -12.66
N LYS A 61 -5.91 -17.20 -11.44
CA LYS A 61 -5.93 -15.80 -11.01
C LYS A 61 -4.53 -15.22 -10.93
N ILE A 62 -4.42 -13.88 -11.12
CA ILE A 62 -3.23 -13.10 -10.78
C ILE A 62 -2.94 -13.29 -9.29
N LYS A 63 -1.67 -13.58 -8.94
CA LYS A 63 -1.27 -13.97 -7.58
C LYS A 63 -0.78 -12.78 -6.78
N PHE A 64 -0.95 -12.86 -5.44
CA PHE A 64 -0.35 -11.93 -4.51
C PHE A 64 0.77 -12.63 -3.74
N LEU A 65 2.00 -12.24 -4.04
CA LEU A 65 3.21 -12.92 -3.58
C LEU A 65 4.07 -12.00 -2.70
N ARG A 66 5.15 -12.57 -2.19
CA ARG A 66 6.28 -11.86 -1.61
C ARG A 66 7.54 -12.18 -2.40
N TYR A 67 8.32 -11.14 -2.78
CA TYR A 67 9.60 -11.26 -3.47
C TYR A 67 9.55 -12.04 -4.80
N HIS A 68 8.41 -11.98 -5.53
CA HIS A 68 8.21 -12.75 -6.79
C HIS A 68 8.33 -14.27 -6.62
N ASP A 69 8.22 -14.76 -5.38
CA ASP A 69 8.34 -16.17 -5.04
C ASP A 69 6.96 -16.85 -5.09
N PHE A 70 6.76 -17.73 -6.09
CA PHE A 70 5.50 -18.47 -6.28
C PHE A 70 5.19 -19.44 -5.14
N GLU A 71 6.20 -19.83 -4.36
CA GLU A 71 5.97 -20.60 -3.13
C GLU A 71 5.56 -19.71 -1.95
N HIS A 72 5.68 -18.36 -2.08
CA HIS A 72 5.41 -17.40 -1.02
C HIS A 72 4.17 -16.56 -1.33
N GLN A 73 3.04 -17.22 -1.56
CA GLN A 73 1.75 -16.53 -1.68
C GLN A 73 1.29 -16.04 -0.32
N ILE A 74 1.06 -14.71 -0.19
CA ILE A 74 0.70 -14.04 1.07
C ILE A 74 -0.79 -13.68 1.16
N GLY A 75 -1.52 -13.72 0.04
CA GLY A 75 -2.92 -13.33 0.01
C GLY A 75 -3.56 -13.53 -1.35
N VAL A 76 -4.71 -12.87 -1.53
CA VAL A 76 -5.47 -12.88 -2.78
C VAL A 76 -5.92 -11.46 -3.11
N PHE A 77 -5.81 -11.08 -4.37
CA PHE A 77 -6.40 -9.83 -4.85
C PHE A 77 -7.92 -9.92 -4.85
N LYS A 78 -8.56 -8.87 -4.40
CA LYS A 78 -10.01 -8.65 -4.43
C LYS A 78 -10.39 -7.67 -5.51
N GLU A 79 -9.53 -6.68 -5.74
CA GLU A 79 -9.72 -5.68 -6.77
C GLU A 79 -8.40 -5.41 -7.49
N LEU A 80 -8.47 -5.23 -8.80
CA LEU A 80 -7.37 -4.75 -9.63
C LEU A 80 -7.97 -3.75 -10.61
N GLN A 81 -7.51 -2.51 -10.54
CA GLN A 81 -8.06 -1.41 -11.34
C GLN A 81 -6.96 -0.48 -11.86
N GLU A 82 -6.99 -0.19 -13.14
CA GLU A 82 -6.22 0.90 -13.72
C GLU A 82 -6.88 2.24 -13.44
N THR A 83 -6.19 3.12 -12.72
CA THR A 83 -6.58 4.52 -12.53
C THR A 83 -5.97 5.41 -13.61
N HIS A 84 -5.89 6.72 -13.37
CA HIS A 84 -5.19 7.63 -14.28
C HIS A 84 -3.68 7.34 -14.29
N ASP A 85 -3.09 7.13 -13.13
CA ASP A 85 -1.63 7.09 -12.96
C ASP A 85 -1.08 5.73 -12.52
N HIS A 86 -1.93 4.84 -11.96
CA HIS A 86 -1.46 3.61 -11.34
C HIS A 86 -2.37 2.41 -11.62
N LEU A 87 -1.77 1.22 -11.58
CA LEU A 87 -2.48 -0.01 -11.32
C LEU A 87 -2.68 -0.14 -9.81
N ILE A 88 -3.91 0.02 -9.35
CA ILE A 88 -4.29 -0.10 -7.94
C ILE A 88 -4.78 -1.51 -7.66
N ALA A 89 -4.34 -2.07 -6.55
CA ALA A 89 -4.78 -3.36 -6.04
C ALA A 89 -5.37 -3.23 -4.65
N VAL A 90 -6.42 -4.01 -4.38
CA VAL A 90 -6.91 -4.32 -3.04
C VAL A 90 -6.76 -5.82 -2.83
N ALA A 91 -6.14 -6.23 -1.75
CA ALA A 91 -5.87 -7.62 -1.44
C ALA A 91 -6.24 -7.99 0.00
N ASP A 92 -6.76 -9.21 0.19
CA ASP A 92 -6.91 -9.81 1.51
C ASP A 92 -5.70 -10.70 1.79
N LEU A 93 -5.05 -10.48 2.94
CA LEU A 93 -3.93 -11.29 3.39
C LEU A 93 -4.41 -12.60 4.02
N GLY A 94 -3.74 -13.69 3.67
CA GLY A 94 -4.06 -15.03 4.13
C GLY A 94 -3.87 -15.22 5.64
N ARG A 95 -4.46 -16.29 6.18
CA ARG A 95 -4.32 -16.67 7.60
C ARG A 95 -3.23 -17.73 7.84
N SER A 96 -2.49 -18.12 6.79
CA SER A 96 -1.29 -18.96 6.91
C SER A 96 -0.18 -18.18 7.62
N THR A 97 0.88 -18.85 8.06
CA THR A 97 2.07 -18.21 8.63
C THR A 97 2.58 -17.10 7.72
N LYS A 98 2.77 -17.38 6.43
CA LYS A 98 3.25 -16.40 5.42
C LYS A 98 2.33 -15.17 5.32
N GLY A 99 1.02 -15.38 5.31
CA GLY A 99 0.05 -14.29 5.26
C GLY A 99 -0.03 -13.51 6.59
N ASN A 100 0.16 -14.16 7.74
CA ASN A 100 0.23 -13.51 9.04
C ASN A 100 1.47 -12.64 9.17
N ASP A 101 2.64 -13.17 8.79
CA ASP A 101 3.90 -12.43 8.82
C ASP A 101 3.83 -11.20 7.93
N ALA A 102 3.33 -11.37 6.69
CA ALA A 102 3.13 -10.24 5.80
C ALA A 102 2.16 -9.19 6.36
N PHE A 103 1.07 -9.62 7.04
CA PHE A 103 0.12 -8.69 7.64
C PHE A 103 0.77 -7.86 8.74
N LEU A 104 1.57 -8.48 9.60
CA LEU A 104 2.32 -7.78 10.65
C LEU A 104 3.35 -6.83 10.03
N ASP A 105 4.08 -7.28 9.01
CA ASP A 105 5.05 -6.44 8.32
C ASP A 105 4.41 -5.21 7.66
N TYR A 106 3.19 -5.34 7.12
CA TYR A 106 2.42 -4.19 6.64
C TYR A 106 1.99 -3.25 7.75
N GLN A 107 1.53 -3.78 8.89
CA GLN A 107 1.12 -2.97 10.04
C GLN A 107 2.29 -2.22 10.68
N ASP A 108 3.46 -2.85 10.70
CA ASP A 108 4.68 -2.28 11.25
C ASP A 108 5.42 -1.37 10.25
N GLY A 109 4.89 -1.23 9.02
CA GLY A 109 5.49 -0.39 7.98
C GLY A 109 6.78 -0.96 7.39
N ILE A 110 7.03 -2.27 7.55
CA ILE A 110 8.19 -2.96 6.98
C ILE A 110 7.99 -3.15 5.47
N ILE A 111 6.76 -3.46 5.04
CA ILE A 111 6.38 -3.54 3.62
C ILE A 111 5.74 -2.22 3.21
N THR A 112 6.40 -1.51 2.31
CA THR A 112 5.94 -0.21 1.79
C THR A 112 5.93 -0.13 0.27
N GLU A 113 6.65 -1.03 -0.41
CA GLU A 113 6.82 -1.03 -1.86
C GLU A 113 6.33 -2.32 -2.49
N HIS A 114 5.93 -2.20 -3.75
CA HIS A 114 5.36 -3.30 -4.52
C HIS A 114 5.99 -3.36 -5.91
N SER A 115 5.89 -4.55 -6.51
CA SER A 115 6.36 -4.82 -7.86
C SER A 115 5.39 -5.76 -8.56
N ILE A 116 5.59 -6.00 -9.85
CA ILE A 116 4.78 -6.90 -10.66
C ILE A 116 5.66 -7.92 -11.37
N GLY A 117 5.15 -9.14 -11.51
CA GLY A 117 5.69 -10.14 -12.42
C GLY A 117 4.81 -10.27 -13.65
N PHE A 118 5.38 -9.99 -14.81
CA PHE A 118 4.66 -9.97 -16.07
C PHE A 118 5.48 -10.58 -17.21
N GLN A 119 4.83 -10.81 -18.32
CA GLN A 119 5.45 -11.21 -19.58
C GLN A 119 5.12 -10.16 -20.63
N THR A 120 6.13 -9.71 -21.36
CA THR A 120 5.99 -8.81 -22.49
C THR A 120 5.37 -9.54 -23.69
N ILE A 121 4.62 -8.79 -24.50
CA ILE A 121 4.08 -9.27 -25.79
C ILE A 121 4.82 -8.51 -26.87
N GLN A 122 5.59 -9.23 -27.71
CA GLN A 122 6.49 -8.65 -28.68
C GLN A 122 5.82 -7.60 -29.58
N ASP A 123 4.65 -7.92 -30.14
CA ASP A 123 3.90 -7.01 -31.02
C ASP A 123 3.25 -5.83 -30.28
N LYS A 124 3.32 -5.81 -28.94
CA LYS A 124 2.78 -4.77 -28.07
C LYS A 124 3.87 -4.03 -27.30
N THR A 125 5.13 -4.31 -27.60
CA THR A 125 6.30 -3.66 -27.04
C THR A 125 6.98 -2.86 -28.12
N GLU A 126 7.27 -1.59 -27.84
CA GLU A 126 7.98 -0.68 -28.72
C GLU A 126 9.30 -0.29 -28.07
N VAL A 127 10.42 -0.64 -28.69
CA VAL A 127 11.74 -0.21 -28.24
C VAL A 127 12.04 1.14 -28.88
N ARG A 128 12.38 2.13 -28.06
CA ARG A 128 12.71 3.49 -28.50
C ARG A 128 14.20 3.64 -28.78
N ASP A 129 14.56 4.71 -29.47
CA ASP A 129 15.95 5.01 -29.84
C ASP A 129 16.87 5.23 -28.63
N ASP A 130 16.32 5.65 -27.49
CA ASP A 130 17.03 5.82 -26.22
C ASP A 130 17.19 4.52 -25.42
N GLY A 131 16.70 3.39 -25.95
CA GLY A 131 16.77 2.08 -25.32
C GLY A 131 15.62 1.79 -24.36
N THR A 132 14.71 2.73 -24.10
CA THR A 132 13.52 2.47 -23.26
C THR A 132 12.50 1.62 -24.01
N GLN A 133 11.68 0.86 -23.28
CA GLN A 133 10.65 0.02 -23.83
C GLN A 133 9.26 0.54 -23.44
N LEU A 134 8.42 0.78 -24.45
CA LEU A 134 7.03 1.17 -24.22
C LEU A 134 6.14 -0.08 -24.25
N LEU A 135 5.57 -0.43 -23.12
CA LEU A 135 4.73 -1.61 -22.93
C LEU A 135 3.25 -1.23 -23.08
N LYS A 136 2.66 -1.62 -24.24
CA LYS A 136 1.27 -1.27 -24.61
C LYS A 136 0.25 -2.31 -24.16
N GLU A 137 0.64 -3.57 -24.05
CA GLU A 137 -0.11 -4.69 -23.49
C GLU A 137 0.87 -5.70 -22.92
N LEU A 138 0.55 -6.26 -21.76
CA LEU A 138 1.37 -7.25 -21.09
C LEU A 138 0.53 -8.34 -20.43
N ILE A 139 1.16 -9.47 -20.13
CA ILE A 139 0.54 -10.57 -19.41
C ILE A 139 0.95 -10.49 -17.95
N LEU A 140 0.06 -9.96 -17.09
CA LEU A 140 0.30 -9.85 -15.65
C LEU A 140 0.08 -11.22 -14.96
N TRP A 141 1.10 -11.73 -14.28
CA TRP A 141 1.04 -13.00 -13.56
C TRP A 141 0.83 -12.82 -12.06
N GLU A 142 1.47 -11.79 -11.48
CA GLU A 142 1.42 -11.56 -10.05
C GLU A 142 1.73 -10.10 -9.72
N GLY A 143 1.36 -9.68 -8.50
CA GLY A 143 1.89 -8.52 -7.82
C GLY A 143 2.53 -8.97 -6.52
N SER A 144 3.66 -8.39 -6.17
CA SER A 144 4.47 -8.76 -5.02
C SER A 144 4.71 -7.62 -4.06
N ALA A 145 4.70 -7.94 -2.78
CA ALA A 145 5.32 -7.13 -1.74
C ALA A 145 6.84 -7.34 -1.80
N VAL A 146 7.60 -6.28 -1.91
CA VAL A 146 9.06 -6.31 -2.04
C VAL A 146 9.73 -5.28 -1.12
N THR A 147 11.05 -5.42 -0.92
CA THR A 147 11.81 -4.41 -0.18
C THR A 147 12.08 -3.19 -1.05
N PHE A 148 12.42 -3.43 -2.33
CA PHE A 148 12.61 -2.39 -3.34
C PHE A 148 11.91 -2.81 -4.62
N GLY A 149 10.96 -2.00 -5.08
CA GLY A 149 10.27 -2.20 -6.34
C GLY A 149 11.07 -1.63 -7.50
N SER A 150 10.90 -2.19 -8.71
CA SER A 150 11.46 -1.61 -9.94
C SER A 150 10.96 -0.19 -10.18
N ASN A 151 9.78 0.13 -9.65
CA ASN A 151 9.21 1.46 -9.68
C ASN A 151 9.00 1.97 -8.26
N SER A 152 9.78 2.95 -7.82
CA SER A 152 9.68 3.56 -6.49
C SER A 152 8.36 4.32 -6.23
N GLU A 153 7.54 4.49 -7.28
CA GLU A 153 6.24 5.14 -7.19
C GLU A 153 5.08 4.11 -7.10
N THR A 154 5.32 2.99 -6.40
CA THR A 154 4.32 1.94 -6.09
C THR A 154 4.02 1.86 -4.58
N PRO A 155 3.47 2.94 -3.96
CA PRO A 155 3.31 3.02 -2.53
C PRO A 155 2.20 2.11 -1.99
N LEU A 156 2.32 1.78 -0.71
CA LEU A 156 1.23 1.30 0.12
C LEU A 156 0.29 2.48 0.45
N PHE A 157 -1.01 2.32 0.17
CA PHE A 157 -2.00 3.36 0.50
C PHE A 157 -2.66 3.12 1.87
N THR A 158 -3.02 1.89 2.18
CA THR A 158 -3.74 1.56 3.42
C THR A 158 -3.53 0.11 3.82
N VAL A 159 -3.39 -0.09 5.12
CA VAL A 159 -3.57 -1.38 5.80
C VAL A 159 -4.86 -1.26 6.61
N SER A 160 -5.88 -2.08 6.34
CA SER A 160 -7.04 -2.11 7.22
C SER A 160 -6.63 -2.82 8.52
N LYS A 161 -6.58 -2.03 9.57
CA LYS A 161 -6.53 -2.56 10.93
C LYS A 161 -7.93 -3.08 11.24
N GLY A 162 -8.37 -4.25 11.02
CA GLY A 162 -9.70 -4.78 11.33
C GLY A 162 -10.74 -3.82 11.95
N ASN A 163 -12.01 -4.17 12.09
CA ASN A 163 -12.94 -3.29 12.78
C ASN A 163 -12.28 -2.82 14.10
N SER A 164 -12.15 -1.53 14.30
CA SER A 164 -11.48 -0.96 15.48
C SER A 164 -12.01 -1.58 16.78
N LYS A 165 -13.28 -1.97 16.79
CA LYS A 165 -13.90 -2.68 17.91
C LYS A 165 -13.33 -4.10 18.07
N ASP A 166 -13.27 -4.88 17.00
CA ASP A 166 -12.74 -6.25 17.06
C ASP A 166 -11.26 -6.25 17.42
N PHE A 167 -10.51 -5.26 16.92
CA PHE A 167 -9.10 -5.07 17.27
C PHE A 167 -8.93 -4.65 18.74
N LEU A 168 -9.79 -3.76 19.25
CA LEU A 168 -9.79 -3.39 20.67
C LEU A 168 -10.19 -4.58 21.56
N ASP A 169 -11.15 -5.39 21.12
CA ASP A 169 -11.57 -6.59 21.84
C ASP A 169 -10.45 -7.66 21.89
N GLU A 170 -9.72 -7.82 20.77
CA GLU A 170 -8.53 -8.69 20.70
C GLU A 170 -7.40 -8.19 21.59
N LEU A 171 -7.10 -6.88 21.58
CA LEU A 171 -6.11 -6.27 22.46
C LEU A 171 -6.50 -6.45 23.94
N ASN A 172 -7.77 -6.22 24.29
CA ASN A 172 -8.28 -6.42 25.65
C ASN A 172 -8.15 -7.87 26.10
N LYS A 173 -8.49 -8.82 25.23
CA LYS A 173 -8.30 -10.25 25.49
C LYS A 173 -6.82 -10.56 25.76
N LYS A 174 -5.92 -10.11 24.89
CA LYS A 174 -4.47 -10.34 25.03
C LYS A 174 -3.89 -9.68 26.28
N MET A 175 -4.32 -8.45 26.61
CA MET A 175 -3.92 -7.79 27.85
C MET A 175 -4.40 -8.57 29.09
N SER A 176 -5.60 -9.11 29.05
CA SER A 176 -6.15 -9.94 30.14
C SER A 176 -5.34 -11.23 30.30
N GLU A 177 -4.99 -11.91 29.24
CA GLU A 177 -4.15 -13.11 29.24
C GLU A 177 -2.74 -12.82 29.78
N LEU A 178 -2.10 -11.73 29.35
CA LEU A 178 -0.78 -11.31 29.83
C LEU A 178 -0.83 -10.91 31.31
N THR A 179 -1.88 -10.19 31.74
CA THR A 179 -2.08 -9.81 33.13
C THR A 179 -2.27 -11.04 34.04
N ASN A 180 -3.04 -12.04 33.58
CA ASN A 180 -3.21 -13.29 34.32
C ASN A 180 -1.91 -14.09 34.39
N ALA A 181 -1.09 -14.07 33.31
CA ALA A 181 0.22 -14.71 33.32
C ALA A 181 1.18 -14.05 34.34
N LEU A 182 1.16 -12.71 34.46
CA LEU A 182 1.93 -11.98 35.47
C LEU A 182 1.45 -12.30 36.89
N LYS A 183 0.12 -12.30 37.13
CA LYS A 183 -0.44 -12.59 38.47
C LYS A 183 -0.16 -14.00 38.95
N ASN A 184 -0.12 -14.97 38.01
CA ASN A 184 0.10 -16.38 38.37
C ASN A 184 1.59 -16.74 38.53
N GLY A 185 2.52 -15.82 38.30
CA GLY A 185 3.89 -15.75 38.78
C GLY A 185 4.81 -16.97 38.57
N LYS A 186 4.51 -17.89 37.67
CA LYS A 186 5.33 -19.07 37.40
C LYS A 186 6.23 -18.81 36.17
N GLY A 187 7.43 -18.29 36.40
CA GLY A 187 8.42 -18.08 35.31
C GLY A 187 9.74 -17.51 35.82
N THR A 188 10.75 -17.53 34.97
CA THR A 188 12.01 -16.81 35.20
C THR A 188 11.77 -15.30 35.15
N ASN A 189 12.63 -14.51 35.80
CA ASN A 189 12.52 -13.04 35.76
C ASN A 189 12.50 -12.50 34.32
N GLU A 190 13.31 -13.06 33.42
CA GLU A 190 13.34 -12.72 32.00
C GLU A 190 11.99 -12.92 31.30
N ARG A 191 11.28 -14.00 31.64
CA ARG A 191 9.93 -14.26 31.11
C ARG A 191 8.92 -13.27 31.64
N LEU A 192 9.00 -12.87 32.89
CA LEU A 192 8.10 -11.89 33.50
C LEU A 192 8.34 -10.51 32.88
N GLU A 193 9.59 -10.10 32.67
CA GLU A 193 9.96 -8.87 31.99
C GLU A 193 9.43 -8.84 30.54
N GLN A 194 9.55 -9.96 29.83
CA GLN A 194 9.00 -10.07 28.45
C GLN A 194 7.48 -9.94 28.43
N ILE A 195 6.77 -10.54 29.41
CA ILE A 195 5.32 -10.41 29.52
C ILE A 195 4.93 -8.96 29.83
N GLU A 196 5.65 -8.29 30.74
CA GLU A 196 5.42 -6.89 31.07
C GLU A 196 5.64 -5.98 29.85
N MET A 197 6.72 -6.21 29.08
CA MET A 197 6.99 -5.46 27.86
C MET A 197 5.87 -5.64 26.83
N ASN A 198 5.42 -6.87 26.60
CA ASN A 198 4.31 -7.15 25.69
C ASN A 198 2.99 -6.50 26.16
N LEU A 199 2.75 -6.44 27.47
CA LEU A 199 1.58 -5.76 28.02
C LEU A 199 1.62 -4.26 27.74
N ARG A 200 2.78 -3.61 27.92
CA ARG A 200 2.98 -2.19 27.59
C ARG A 200 2.76 -1.91 26.12
N VAL A 201 3.27 -2.77 25.23
CA VAL A 201 3.03 -2.66 23.79
C VAL A 201 1.53 -2.74 23.45
N CYS A 202 0.80 -3.68 24.04
CA CYS A 202 -0.64 -3.78 23.85
C CYS A 202 -1.39 -2.53 24.35
N GLN A 203 -1.01 -1.98 25.50
CA GLN A 203 -1.60 -0.76 26.06
C GLN A 203 -1.33 0.46 25.16
N THR A 204 -0.12 0.62 24.65
CA THR A 204 0.22 1.69 23.72
C THR A 204 -0.65 1.62 22.45
N LYS A 205 -0.73 0.43 21.83
CA LYS A 205 -1.56 0.21 20.65
C LYS A 205 -3.06 0.46 20.92
N TYR A 206 -3.54 0.09 22.08
CA TYR A 206 -4.92 0.35 22.51
C TYR A 206 -5.20 1.86 22.57
N ASN A 207 -4.31 2.63 23.20
CA ASN A 207 -4.45 4.07 23.32
C ASN A 207 -4.38 4.77 21.95
N GLU A 208 -3.46 4.36 21.06
CA GLU A 208 -3.36 4.88 19.69
C GLU A 208 -4.67 4.71 18.91
N VAL A 209 -5.31 3.55 19.04
CA VAL A 209 -6.59 3.30 18.39
C VAL A 209 -7.70 4.18 18.99
N ILE A 210 -7.78 4.30 20.32
CA ILE A 210 -8.75 5.17 20.97
C ILE A 210 -8.55 6.63 20.57
N GLU A 211 -7.31 7.12 20.53
CA GLU A 211 -6.99 8.48 20.07
C GLU A 211 -7.44 8.68 18.63
N SER A 212 -7.19 7.71 17.74
CA SER A 212 -7.61 7.79 16.33
C SER A 212 -9.13 7.82 16.15
N LEU A 213 -9.88 7.23 17.11
CA LEU A 213 -11.35 7.24 17.10
C LEU A 213 -11.95 8.51 17.72
N THR A 214 -11.19 9.16 18.62
CA THR A 214 -11.66 10.34 19.38
C THR A 214 -11.22 11.66 18.77
N THR A 215 -10.17 11.68 17.95
CA THR A 215 -9.76 12.88 17.19
C THR A 215 -10.83 13.14 16.12
N LYS A 216 -11.68 14.12 16.40
CA LYS A 216 -12.56 14.71 15.38
C LYS A 216 -11.70 15.10 14.19
N GLU A 217 -12.23 14.82 12.98
CA GLU A 217 -11.62 15.20 11.69
C GLU A 217 -10.87 16.51 11.77
N PRO A 218 -9.64 16.61 11.23
CA PRO A 218 -8.96 17.89 11.14
C PRO A 218 -9.87 18.82 10.35
N LYS A 219 -10.23 19.98 10.93
CA LYS A 219 -10.90 21.05 10.20
C LYS A 219 -10.11 21.27 8.92
N VAL A 220 -10.73 20.98 7.78
CA VAL A 220 -10.21 21.36 6.47
C VAL A 220 -10.03 22.88 6.52
N ILE A 221 -8.79 23.32 6.72
CA ILE A 221 -8.41 24.70 6.47
C ILE A 221 -8.39 24.80 4.94
N THR A 222 -9.51 25.16 4.36
CA THR A 222 -9.56 25.64 2.98
C THR A 222 -8.62 26.83 2.93
N PRO A 223 -7.49 26.76 2.18
CA PRO A 223 -6.68 27.96 1.98
C PRO A 223 -7.60 28.98 1.30
N GLU A 224 -7.72 30.15 1.91
CA GLU A 224 -8.41 31.28 1.33
C GLU A 224 -7.72 31.61 0.00
N VAL A 225 -8.27 31.13 -1.09
CA VAL A 225 -7.76 31.43 -2.44
C VAL A 225 -8.08 32.90 -2.66
N LYS A 226 -7.10 33.77 -2.40
CA LYS A 226 -7.21 35.17 -2.81
C LYS A 226 -7.44 35.19 -4.32
N PRO A 227 -8.47 35.89 -4.80
CA PRO A 227 -8.73 35.95 -6.23
C PRO A 227 -7.46 36.47 -6.94
N TYR A 228 -7.04 35.72 -7.97
CA TYR A 228 -5.89 36.06 -8.80
C TYR A 228 -6.15 37.40 -9.49
N ASP A 229 -5.43 38.45 -9.08
CA ASP A 229 -5.50 39.75 -9.73
C ASP A 229 -4.63 39.76 -11.00
N ALA A 230 -5.25 39.38 -12.11
CA ALA A 230 -4.62 39.35 -13.43
C ALA A 230 -4.07 40.74 -13.81
N LYS A 231 -4.66 41.84 -13.32
CA LYS A 231 -4.25 43.21 -13.62
C LYS A 231 -2.92 43.56 -12.91
N ALA A 232 -2.75 43.13 -11.68
CA ALA A 232 -1.49 43.31 -10.94
C ALA A 232 -0.34 42.51 -11.57
N PHE A 233 -0.61 41.31 -12.07
CA PHE A 233 0.37 40.49 -12.78
C PHE A 233 0.86 41.15 -14.09
N TYR A 234 -0.05 41.66 -14.92
CA TYR A 234 0.30 42.34 -16.16
C TYR A 234 1.09 43.65 -15.92
N LEU A 235 0.77 44.40 -14.90
CA LEU A 235 1.47 45.64 -14.57
C LEU A 235 2.92 45.39 -14.10
N THR A 236 3.19 44.27 -13.44
CA THR A 236 4.57 43.87 -13.04
C THR A 236 5.41 43.47 -14.24
N GLN A 237 4.82 42.83 -15.25
CA GLN A 237 5.53 42.43 -16.49
C GLN A 237 5.91 43.64 -17.36
N ILE A 238 5.07 44.68 -17.39
CA ILE A 238 5.32 45.89 -18.18
C ILE A 238 6.45 46.75 -17.55
N ASN A 239 6.58 46.75 -16.22
CA ASN A 239 7.60 47.56 -15.51
C ASN A 239 8.98 46.89 -15.48
N ASN A 240 9.10 45.59 -15.73
CA ASN A 240 10.39 44.90 -15.77
C ASN A 240 11.04 44.88 -17.18
N ASN A 241 10.38 45.46 -18.19
CA ASN A 241 10.87 45.57 -19.58
C ASN A 241 11.20 47.04 -20.00
N LYS A 242 11.57 47.87 -19.03
CA LYS A 242 12.10 49.20 -19.30
C LYS A 242 13.53 49.35 -18.82
#